data_79f473f429e6fc94b68b7ac4db7147d8
#
_entry.id   79f473f429e6fc94b68b7ac4db7147d8
#
_cell.length_a   1.000
_cell.length_b   1.000
_cell.length_c   1.000
_cell.angle_alpha   90.00
_cell.angle_beta   90.00
_cell.angle_gamma   90.00
#
_symmetry.space_group_name_H-M   'P 1'
#
loop_
_entity.id
_entity.type
_entity.pdbx_description
1 polymer ?
#
loop_
_entity_poly.entity_id
_entity_poly.type
_entity_poly.pdbx_seq_one_letter_code
_entity_poly.pdbx_strand_id
1 'polypeptide(L)'
;MPRHLLPFSSALAVAMLVSITGAHAASIPANVAAAVADAGRPDADKQKDSGRKPAESVAFAGIKKGDKVADLLPGAGYYTRIFSKVVGDTGVVYAVQPPPRPNPNAPAGTTPPPPAVATIAADPAYKNVKVVIGPPSEYKLPEPVDVVWTSLNYHDIHNAPNDAYVAFNKAAFDALKPGGTYIVVDHAAEPGSGTRDTSALHRIDPEVVKKEVVAAGFKLESSGDVLKNKDDPHTANVHDDKIRWQTDQFILKFVKPKK
;
A
#
# COMPACT_ATOMS: atom_id res chain seq x y z
N MET A 1 73.77 42.69 -5.62
CA MET A 1 73.03 41.42 -5.32
C MET A 1 71.57 41.76 -5.06
N PRO A 2 70.63 41.43 -5.96
CA PRO A 2 69.21 41.71 -5.74
C PRO A 2 68.54 40.56 -4.97
N ARG A 3 67.75 40.90 -3.96
CA ARG A 3 66.94 40.02 -3.15
C ARG A 3 65.63 39.71 -3.90
N HIS A 4 65.39 38.42 -4.19
CA HIS A 4 64.13 37.92 -4.73
C HIS A 4 63.12 37.78 -3.61
N LEU A 5 62.00 38.51 -3.71
CA LEU A 5 60.82 38.35 -2.91
C LEU A 5 59.92 37.31 -3.60
N LEU A 6 59.57 36.23 -2.90
CA LEU A 6 58.57 35.22 -3.31
C LEU A 6 57.17 35.71 -2.93
N PRO A 7 56.15 35.49 -3.76
CA PRO A 7 54.77 35.82 -3.39
C PRO A 7 54.13 34.70 -2.55
N PHE A 8 53.52 35.11 -1.44
CA PHE A 8 52.63 34.26 -0.63
C PHE A 8 51.31 34.06 -1.37
N SER A 9 51.00 32.86 -1.78
CA SER A 9 49.67 32.48 -2.29
C SER A 9 48.79 32.09 -1.14
N SER A 10 47.79 32.92 -0.84
CA SER A 10 46.73 32.63 0.15
C SER A 10 45.72 31.71 -0.51
N ALA A 11 45.68 30.43 -0.10
CA ALA A 11 44.64 29.51 -0.47
C ALA A 11 43.39 29.77 0.38
N LEU A 12 42.31 30.21 -0.28
CA LEU A 12 41.00 30.43 0.33
C LEU A 12 40.28 29.06 0.38
N ALA A 13 40.19 28.46 1.57
CA ALA A 13 39.43 27.24 1.79
C ALA A 13 37.93 27.57 1.88
N VAL A 14 37.18 27.26 0.85
CA VAL A 14 35.71 27.32 0.87
C VAL A 14 35.18 26.08 1.59
N ALA A 15 34.72 26.25 2.83
CA ALA A 15 34.02 25.22 3.57
C ALA A 15 32.59 25.09 3.02
N MET A 16 32.31 24.01 2.26
CA MET A 16 30.94 23.64 1.91
C MET A 16 30.24 23.10 3.17
N LEU A 17 29.28 23.86 3.69
CA LEU A 17 28.30 23.34 4.64
C LEU A 17 27.36 22.39 3.91
N VAL A 18 27.54 21.08 4.10
CA VAL A 18 26.56 20.07 3.72
C VAL A 18 25.44 20.12 4.78
N SER A 19 24.32 20.74 4.42
CA SER A 19 23.10 20.70 5.21
C SER A 19 22.55 19.29 5.15
N ILE A 20 22.77 18.49 6.20
CA ILE A 20 22.09 17.19 6.40
C ILE A 20 20.65 17.54 6.77
N THR A 21 19.75 17.56 5.78
CA THR A 21 18.32 17.56 6.04
C THR A 21 17.96 16.20 6.61
N GLY A 22 17.90 16.11 7.92
CA GLY A 22 17.38 14.92 8.60
C GLY A 22 15.97 14.65 8.07
N ALA A 23 15.73 13.43 7.60
CA ALA A 23 14.40 12.96 7.24
C ALA A 23 13.53 13.02 8.50
N HIS A 24 12.75 14.09 8.66
CA HIS A 24 11.71 14.16 9.67
C HIS A 24 10.70 13.07 9.34
N ALA A 25 10.50 12.13 10.24
CA ALA A 25 9.35 11.25 10.19
C ALA A 25 8.10 12.15 10.05
N ALA A 26 7.37 12.01 8.95
CA ALA A 26 6.19 12.83 8.70
C ALA A 26 5.23 12.67 9.90
N SER A 27 4.80 13.77 10.50
CA SER A 27 3.87 13.73 11.61
C SER A 27 2.56 13.08 11.16
N ILE A 28 2.03 12.16 11.96
CA ILE A 28 0.75 11.48 11.67
C ILE A 28 -0.36 12.54 11.73
N PRO A 29 -1.13 12.76 10.64
CA PRO A 29 -2.24 13.69 10.64
C PRO A 29 -3.30 13.33 11.69
N ALA A 30 -3.88 14.33 12.34
CA ALA A 30 -4.82 14.12 13.44
C ALA A 30 -6.05 13.28 13.04
N ASN A 31 -6.57 13.45 11.82
CA ASN A 31 -7.68 12.63 11.30
C ASN A 31 -7.28 11.18 11.08
N VAL A 32 -6.03 10.90 10.70
CA VAL A 32 -5.50 9.53 10.57
C VAL A 32 -5.36 8.89 11.95
N ALA A 33 -4.77 9.61 12.91
CA ALA A 33 -4.66 9.12 14.29
C ALA A 33 -6.05 8.80 14.89
N ALA A 34 -7.02 9.69 14.71
CA ALA A 34 -8.40 9.50 15.16
C ALA A 34 -9.08 8.29 14.49
N ALA A 35 -8.87 8.08 13.18
CA ALA A 35 -9.43 6.95 12.45
C ALA A 35 -8.86 5.60 12.92
N VAL A 36 -7.58 5.56 13.26
CA VAL A 36 -6.93 4.35 13.80
C VAL A 36 -7.40 4.09 15.24
N ALA A 37 -7.63 5.13 16.03
CA ALA A 37 -8.12 5.03 17.40
C ALA A 37 -9.64 4.83 17.51
N ASP A 38 -10.38 4.77 16.39
CA ASP A 38 -11.85 4.62 16.40
C ASP A 38 -12.27 3.39 17.20
N ALA A 39 -13.09 3.61 18.24
CA ALA A 39 -13.62 2.56 19.10
C ALA A 39 -14.47 1.54 18.34
N GLY A 40 -15.12 1.95 17.23
CA GLY A 40 -15.91 1.08 16.36
C GLY A 40 -15.09 0.07 15.53
N ARG A 41 -13.77 0.15 15.53
CA ARG A 41 -12.93 -0.87 14.88
C ARG A 41 -12.98 -2.19 15.66
N PRO A 42 -13.16 -3.33 14.97
CA PRO A 42 -13.15 -4.64 15.61
C PRO A 42 -11.81 -4.93 16.34
N ASP A 43 -11.87 -5.62 17.47
CA ASP A 43 -10.65 -6.00 18.20
C ASP A 43 -9.72 -6.89 17.36
N ALA A 44 -10.29 -7.75 16.51
CA ALA A 44 -9.52 -8.57 15.56
C ALA A 44 -8.74 -7.72 14.53
N ASP A 45 -9.17 -6.48 14.25
CA ASP A 45 -8.40 -5.55 13.44
C ASP A 45 -7.31 -4.87 14.27
N LYS A 46 -7.63 -4.40 15.48
CA LYS A 46 -6.69 -3.74 16.40
C LYS A 46 -5.49 -4.64 16.75
N GLN A 47 -5.70 -5.96 16.88
CA GLN A 47 -4.64 -6.94 17.11
C GLN A 47 -3.57 -6.99 16.01
N LYS A 48 -3.91 -6.52 14.79
CA LYS A 48 -2.98 -6.48 13.65
C LYS A 48 -2.21 -5.16 13.56
N ASP A 49 -2.56 -4.16 14.37
CA ASP A 49 -2.01 -2.80 14.25
C ASP A 49 -0.50 -2.75 14.46
N SER A 50 0.04 -3.57 15.37
CA SER A 50 1.47 -3.64 15.62
C SER A 50 2.30 -4.02 14.38
N GLY A 51 1.80 -4.97 13.58
CA GLY A 51 2.46 -5.41 12.35
C GLY A 51 2.11 -4.56 11.12
N ARG A 52 0.94 -3.90 11.12
CA ARG A 52 0.47 -3.12 9.97
C ARG A 52 0.77 -1.62 10.08
N LYS A 53 1.08 -1.13 11.29
CA LYS A 53 1.38 0.26 11.61
C LYS A 53 0.48 1.23 10.82
N PRO A 54 -0.86 1.14 11.03
CA PRO A 54 -1.84 1.75 10.12
C PRO A 54 -1.76 3.27 10.09
N ALA A 55 -1.44 3.92 11.20
CA ALA A 55 -1.32 5.37 11.26
C ALA A 55 -0.18 5.87 10.36
N GLU A 56 0.98 5.24 10.49
CA GLU A 56 2.17 5.59 9.72
C GLU A 56 2.01 5.22 8.24
N SER A 57 1.42 4.05 7.95
CA SER A 57 1.19 3.59 6.57
C SER A 57 0.21 4.49 5.82
N VAL A 58 -0.88 4.92 6.46
CA VAL A 58 -1.87 5.82 5.87
C VAL A 58 -1.32 7.26 5.75
N ALA A 59 -0.51 7.70 6.72
CA ALA A 59 0.19 8.98 6.63
C ALA A 59 1.20 8.99 5.48
N PHE A 60 1.97 7.91 5.28
CA PHE A 60 2.88 7.75 4.14
C PHE A 60 2.14 7.82 2.79
N ALA A 61 0.97 7.19 2.69
CA ALA A 61 0.13 7.26 1.50
C ALA A 61 -0.34 8.70 1.19
N GLY A 62 -0.50 9.53 2.21
CA GLY A 62 -0.97 10.90 2.09
C GLY A 62 -2.48 11.01 1.87
N ILE A 63 -3.25 10.00 2.31
CA ILE A 63 -4.72 10.02 2.23
C ILE A 63 -5.27 11.09 3.15
N LYS A 64 -6.18 11.92 2.62
CA LYS A 64 -6.74 13.07 3.33
C LYS A 64 -8.25 13.15 3.22
N LYS A 65 -8.84 14.03 3.99
CA LYS A 65 -10.28 14.32 3.96
C LYS A 65 -10.74 14.71 2.55
N GLY A 66 -11.83 14.09 2.09
CA GLY A 66 -12.43 14.32 0.79
C GLY A 66 -11.85 13.47 -0.34
N ASP A 67 -10.76 12.72 -0.11
CA ASP A 67 -10.21 11.83 -1.13
C ASP A 67 -11.16 10.69 -1.49
N LYS A 68 -11.04 10.22 -2.73
CA LYS A 68 -11.65 8.99 -3.24
C LYS A 68 -10.58 7.91 -3.27
N VAL A 69 -10.82 6.83 -2.55
CA VAL A 69 -9.86 5.74 -2.38
C VAL A 69 -10.44 4.45 -2.94
N ALA A 70 -9.69 3.75 -3.77
CA ALA A 70 -10.00 2.37 -4.16
C ALA A 70 -9.13 1.41 -3.32
N ASP A 71 -9.77 0.62 -2.47
CA ASP A 71 -9.15 -0.42 -1.66
C ASP A 71 -9.30 -1.75 -2.39
N LEU A 72 -8.21 -2.21 -3.02
CA LEU A 72 -8.21 -3.43 -3.85
C LEU A 72 -7.98 -4.65 -2.97
N LEU A 73 -8.86 -5.66 -3.11
CA LEU A 73 -8.81 -6.90 -2.34
C LEU A 73 -8.83 -6.64 -0.83
N PRO A 74 -9.82 -5.89 -0.32
CA PRO A 74 -9.85 -5.40 1.07
C PRO A 74 -9.98 -6.51 2.13
N GLY A 75 -10.27 -7.76 1.72
CA GLY A 75 -10.49 -8.88 2.62
C GLY A 75 -11.62 -8.60 3.62
N ALA A 76 -11.32 -8.63 4.92
CA ALA A 76 -12.26 -8.29 5.99
C ALA A 76 -12.47 -6.78 6.18
N GLY A 77 -11.86 -5.92 5.35
CA GLY A 77 -12.05 -4.48 5.37
C GLY A 77 -11.25 -3.74 6.44
N TYR A 78 -10.08 -4.24 6.80
CA TYR A 78 -9.19 -3.61 7.78
C TYR A 78 -8.89 -2.15 7.41
N TYR A 79 -8.32 -1.91 6.22
CA TYR A 79 -8.03 -0.55 5.75
C TYR A 79 -9.28 0.18 5.28
N THR A 80 -10.27 -0.50 4.74
CA THR A 80 -11.56 0.09 4.33
C THR A 80 -12.19 0.92 5.46
N ARG A 81 -12.23 0.38 6.70
CA ARG A 81 -12.77 1.10 7.88
C ARG A 81 -11.95 2.34 8.20
N ILE A 82 -10.62 2.22 8.19
CA ILE A 82 -9.71 3.34 8.47
C ILE A 82 -9.87 4.43 7.39
N PHE A 83 -9.82 4.05 6.11
CA PHE A 83 -9.98 5.00 5.00
C PHE A 83 -11.31 5.73 5.07
N SER A 84 -12.41 5.02 5.36
CA SER A 84 -13.73 5.64 5.51
C SER A 84 -13.73 6.79 6.52
N LYS A 85 -13.08 6.60 7.67
CA LYS A 85 -12.97 7.65 8.70
C LYS A 85 -12.00 8.75 8.31
N VAL A 86 -10.88 8.42 7.64
CA VAL A 86 -9.89 9.41 7.21
C VAL A 86 -10.45 10.34 6.15
N VAL A 87 -11.13 9.80 5.12
CA VAL A 87 -11.69 10.61 4.03
C VAL A 87 -12.95 11.36 4.45
N GLY A 88 -13.66 10.87 5.47
CA GLY A 88 -14.85 11.50 6.03
C GLY A 88 -16.04 11.58 5.05
N ASP A 89 -17.04 12.36 5.42
CA ASP A 89 -18.35 12.42 4.72
C ASP A 89 -18.27 12.95 3.28
N THR A 90 -17.22 13.68 2.94
CA THR A 90 -17.00 14.26 1.60
C THR A 90 -16.15 13.37 0.69
N GLY A 91 -15.52 12.34 1.26
CA GLY A 91 -14.75 11.35 0.52
C GLY A 91 -15.53 10.06 0.28
N VAL A 92 -14.95 9.15 -0.49
CA VAL A 92 -15.55 7.84 -0.83
C VAL A 92 -14.48 6.77 -0.78
N VAL A 93 -14.85 5.58 -0.27
CA VAL A 93 -14.02 4.38 -0.34
C VAL A 93 -14.71 3.35 -1.22
N TYR A 94 -14.09 2.99 -2.32
CA TYR A 94 -14.50 1.89 -3.19
C TYR A 94 -13.75 0.61 -2.75
N ALA A 95 -14.44 -0.29 -2.07
CA ALA A 95 -13.92 -1.61 -1.71
C ALA A 95 -14.08 -2.57 -2.89
N VAL A 96 -13.00 -2.80 -3.63
CA VAL A 96 -13.01 -3.61 -4.86
C VAL A 96 -12.72 -5.07 -4.51
N GLN A 97 -13.72 -5.91 -4.69
CA GLN A 97 -13.73 -7.29 -4.25
C GLN A 97 -14.09 -8.21 -5.42
N PRO A 98 -13.36 -9.34 -5.62
CA PRO A 98 -13.79 -10.33 -6.59
C PRO A 98 -15.16 -10.91 -6.21
N PRO A 99 -15.91 -11.46 -7.19
CA PRO A 99 -17.15 -12.16 -6.89
C PRO A 99 -16.93 -13.24 -5.82
N PRO A 100 -17.88 -13.42 -4.91
CA PRO A 100 -17.82 -14.51 -3.93
C PRO A 100 -17.65 -15.86 -4.62
N ARG A 101 -16.69 -16.66 -4.18
CA ARG A 101 -16.48 -18.00 -4.71
C ARG A 101 -17.50 -18.96 -4.12
N PRO A 102 -18.16 -19.81 -4.94
CA PRO A 102 -18.99 -20.87 -4.41
C PRO A 102 -18.16 -21.80 -3.52
N ASN A 103 -18.73 -22.21 -2.39
CA ASN A 103 -18.12 -23.27 -1.60
C ASN A 103 -18.32 -24.62 -2.34
N PRO A 104 -17.25 -25.30 -2.77
CA PRO A 104 -17.38 -26.55 -3.52
C PRO A 104 -18.06 -27.68 -2.72
N ASN A 105 -18.08 -27.56 -1.40
CA ASN A 105 -18.71 -28.53 -0.50
C ASN A 105 -20.13 -28.12 -0.07
N ALA A 106 -20.64 -26.99 -0.57
CA ALA A 106 -22.01 -26.60 -0.26
C ALA A 106 -23.02 -27.33 -1.15
N PRO A 107 -24.27 -27.58 -0.68
CA PRO A 107 -25.34 -28.12 -1.49
C PRO A 107 -25.53 -27.32 -2.79
N ALA A 108 -25.89 -28.02 -3.88
CA ALA A 108 -26.15 -27.36 -5.15
C ALA A 108 -27.22 -26.25 -4.99
N GLY A 109 -26.97 -25.08 -5.59
CA GLY A 109 -27.86 -23.93 -5.48
C GLY A 109 -27.64 -23.07 -4.25
N THR A 110 -26.67 -23.38 -3.38
CA THR A 110 -26.32 -22.50 -2.24
C THR A 110 -25.70 -21.20 -2.74
N THR A 111 -26.32 -20.06 -2.42
CA THR A 111 -25.76 -18.75 -2.71
C THR A 111 -24.58 -18.47 -1.76
N PRO A 112 -23.39 -18.09 -2.27
CA PRO A 112 -22.28 -17.71 -1.42
C PRO A 112 -22.66 -16.53 -0.52
N PRO A 113 -22.12 -16.46 0.72
CA PRO A 113 -22.36 -15.30 1.57
C PRO A 113 -21.78 -14.02 0.93
N PRO A 114 -22.37 -12.85 1.20
CA PRO A 114 -21.83 -11.59 0.72
C PRO A 114 -20.41 -11.39 1.27
N PRO A 115 -19.54 -10.68 0.55
CA PRO A 115 -18.19 -10.37 1.03
C PRO A 115 -18.24 -9.56 2.33
N ALA A 116 -17.24 -9.73 3.19
CA ALA A 116 -17.20 -9.05 4.50
C ALA A 116 -17.33 -7.52 4.41
N VAL A 117 -16.80 -6.91 3.34
CA VAL A 117 -16.93 -5.47 3.10
C VAL A 117 -18.37 -5.02 2.82
N ALA A 118 -19.28 -5.91 2.41
CA ALA A 118 -20.69 -5.57 2.23
C ALA A 118 -21.37 -5.26 3.58
N THR A 119 -20.98 -5.93 4.65
CA THR A 119 -21.43 -5.63 6.01
C THR A 119 -20.97 -4.25 6.46
N ILE A 120 -19.73 -3.86 6.10
CA ILE A 120 -19.22 -2.51 6.39
C ILE A 120 -20.02 -1.45 5.62
N ALA A 121 -20.27 -1.68 4.33
CA ALA A 121 -21.03 -0.73 3.51
C ALA A 121 -22.50 -0.59 3.94
N ALA A 122 -23.07 -1.59 4.61
CA ALA A 122 -24.42 -1.55 5.17
C ALA A 122 -24.49 -0.85 6.54
N ASP A 123 -23.36 -0.63 7.21
CA ASP A 123 -23.29 0.04 8.51
C ASP A 123 -23.36 1.58 8.32
N PRO A 124 -24.32 2.27 8.95
CA PRO A 124 -24.44 3.73 8.91
C PRO A 124 -23.17 4.48 9.32
N ALA A 125 -22.30 3.87 10.14
CA ALA A 125 -21.02 4.44 10.55
C ALA A 125 -20.00 4.55 9.39
N TYR A 126 -20.26 3.84 8.27
CA TYR A 126 -19.38 3.75 7.08
C TYR A 126 -20.15 4.07 5.77
N LYS A 127 -21.12 4.99 5.82
CA LYS A 127 -22.02 5.36 4.70
C LYS A 127 -21.31 5.78 3.40
N ASN A 128 -20.02 6.16 3.49
CA ASN A 128 -19.15 6.54 2.36
C ASN A 128 -18.38 5.35 1.75
N VAL A 129 -18.60 4.12 2.25
CA VAL A 129 -18.06 2.90 1.66
C VAL A 129 -19.00 2.37 0.59
N LYS A 130 -18.46 2.04 -0.57
CA LYS A 130 -19.17 1.43 -1.70
C LYS A 130 -18.45 0.17 -2.14
N VAL A 131 -19.17 -0.96 -2.21
CA VAL A 131 -18.61 -2.21 -2.67
C VAL A 131 -18.68 -2.27 -4.19
N VAL A 132 -17.56 -2.60 -4.81
CA VAL A 132 -17.46 -2.86 -6.25
C VAL A 132 -17.10 -4.32 -6.45
N ILE A 133 -18.00 -5.08 -7.06
CA ILE A 133 -17.78 -6.49 -7.35
C ILE A 133 -17.23 -6.62 -8.77
N GLY A 134 -16.05 -7.18 -8.91
CA GLY A 134 -15.39 -7.43 -10.19
C GLY A 134 -14.00 -8.04 -10.01
N PRO A 135 -13.42 -8.62 -11.06
CA PRO A 135 -12.04 -9.08 -11.02
C PRO A 135 -11.12 -7.90 -10.71
N PRO A 136 -10.09 -8.06 -9.88
CA PRO A 136 -9.18 -6.95 -9.54
C PRO A 136 -8.40 -6.39 -10.73
N SER A 137 -8.36 -7.12 -11.84
CA SER A 137 -7.75 -6.71 -13.10
C SER A 137 -8.71 -6.00 -14.08
N GLU A 138 -10.03 -6.02 -13.81
CA GLU A 138 -11.05 -5.54 -14.77
C GLU A 138 -12.17 -4.74 -14.11
N TYR A 139 -11.97 -4.26 -12.88
CA TYR A 139 -12.98 -3.47 -12.19
C TYR A 139 -13.18 -2.11 -12.85
N LYS A 140 -14.42 -1.62 -12.75
CA LYS A 140 -14.77 -0.26 -13.20
C LYS A 140 -15.31 0.53 -12.03
N LEU A 141 -14.66 1.66 -11.76
CA LEU A 141 -15.15 2.62 -10.77
C LEU A 141 -16.11 3.62 -11.45
N PRO A 142 -17.10 4.16 -10.72
CA PRO A 142 -18.01 5.17 -11.26
C PRO A 142 -17.29 6.45 -11.67
N GLU A 143 -16.13 6.73 -11.11
CA GLU A 143 -15.34 7.93 -11.30
C GLU A 143 -13.86 7.68 -11.01
N PRO A 144 -12.94 8.50 -11.56
CA PRO A 144 -11.52 8.40 -11.20
C PRO A 144 -11.27 8.74 -9.73
N VAL A 145 -10.32 8.02 -9.12
CA VAL A 145 -9.97 8.15 -7.69
C VAL A 145 -8.64 8.88 -7.47
N ASP A 146 -8.44 9.36 -6.26
CA ASP A 146 -7.19 10.03 -5.84
C ASP A 146 -6.12 9.02 -5.44
N VAL A 147 -6.54 7.90 -4.82
CA VAL A 147 -5.65 6.86 -4.33
C VAL A 147 -6.18 5.48 -4.69
N VAL A 148 -5.31 4.61 -5.19
CA VAL A 148 -5.50 3.16 -5.25
C VAL A 148 -4.58 2.52 -4.23
N TRP A 149 -5.13 1.60 -3.44
CA TRP A 149 -4.41 0.89 -2.39
C TRP A 149 -4.54 -0.61 -2.56
N THR A 150 -3.44 -1.36 -2.42
CA THR A 150 -3.45 -2.81 -2.24
C THR A 150 -2.49 -3.20 -1.11
N SER A 151 -2.87 -4.17 -0.29
CA SER A 151 -2.09 -4.56 0.87
C SER A 151 -2.11 -6.07 1.08
N LEU A 152 -0.91 -6.67 1.08
CA LEU A 152 -0.67 -8.09 1.32
C LEU A 152 -1.40 -9.01 0.32
N ASN A 153 -1.42 -8.59 -0.96
CA ASN A 153 -2.11 -9.29 -2.03
C ASN A 153 -1.28 -9.37 -3.32
N TYR A 154 -0.25 -8.52 -3.48
CA TYR A 154 0.45 -8.41 -4.75
C TYR A 154 1.20 -9.70 -5.10
N HIS A 155 1.80 -10.36 -4.10
CA HIS A 155 2.41 -11.68 -4.26
C HIS A 155 1.43 -12.74 -4.78
N ASP A 156 0.15 -12.70 -4.37
CA ASP A 156 -0.89 -13.62 -4.81
C ASP A 156 -1.31 -13.37 -6.26
N ILE A 157 -1.22 -12.12 -6.74
CA ILE A 157 -1.49 -11.79 -8.15
C ILE A 157 -0.51 -12.50 -9.08
N HIS A 158 0.74 -12.70 -8.65
CA HIS A 158 1.73 -13.49 -9.40
C HIS A 158 1.41 -14.99 -9.46
N ASN A 159 0.63 -15.51 -8.53
CA ASN A 159 0.20 -16.91 -8.54
C ASN A 159 -1.02 -17.13 -9.47
N ALA A 160 -1.62 -16.06 -9.98
CA ALA A 160 -2.71 -16.12 -10.94
C ALA A 160 -2.17 -16.33 -12.38
N PRO A 161 -2.91 -17.01 -13.28
CA PRO A 161 -2.47 -17.30 -14.63
C PRO A 161 -2.37 -16.01 -15.51
N ASN A 162 -1.68 -16.14 -16.65
CA ASN A 162 -1.64 -15.14 -17.72
C ASN A 162 -1.06 -13.79 -17.30
N ASP A 163 -0.01 -13.77 -16.48
CA ASP A 163 0.63 -12.54 -16.02
C ASP A 163 -0.39 -11.50 -15.48
N ALA A 164 -1.29 -11.98 -14.63
CA ALA A 164 -2.42 -11.20 -14.11
C ALA A 164 -1.99 -9.85 -13.49
N TYR A 165 -0.75 -9.74 -13.02
CA TYR A 165 -0.19 -8.49 -12.50
C TYR A 165 -0.15 -7.36 -13.55
N VAL A 166 0.01 -7.67 -14.84
CA VAL A 166 0.00 -6.68 -15.92
C VAL A 166 -1.37 -6.00 -16.00
N ALA A 167 -2.44 -6.81 -16.08
CA ALA A 167 -3.81 -6.29 -16.11
C ALA A 167 -4.20 -5.61 -14.78
N PHE A 168 -3.75 -6.14 -13.65
CA PHE A 168 -3.97 -5.57 -12.32
C PHE A 168 -3.37 -4.16 -12.20
N ASN A 169 -2.10 -3.99 -12.56
CA ASN A 169 -1.43 -2.68 -12.54
C ASN A 169 -2.05 -1.71 -13.55
N LYS A 170 -2.44 -2.20 -14.72
CA LYS A 170 -3.14 -1.37 -15.71
C LYS A 170 -4.49 -0.89 -15.18
N ALA A 171 -5.27 -1.75 -14.55
CA ALA A 171 -6.56 -1.36 -13.96
C ALA A 171 -6.37 -0.30 -12.86
N ALA A 172 -5.35 -0.43 -12.03
CA ALA A 172 -4.98 0.59 -11.05
C ALA A 172 -4.61 1.92 -11.71
N PHE A 173 -3.83 1.87 -12.81
CA PHE A 173 -3.46 3.07 -13.56
C PHE A 173 -4.68 3.75 -14.16
N ASP A 174 -5.58 2.99 -14.79
CA ASP A 174 -6.76 3.54 -15.46
C ASP A 174 -7.75 4.16 -14.44
N ALA A 175 -7.86 3.58 -13.25
CA ALA A 175 -8.76 4.07 -12.20
C ALA A 175 -8.32 5.41 -11.58
N LEU A 176 -7.05 5.77 -11.68
CA LEU A 176 -6.51 6.97 -11.04
C LEU A 176 -6.70 8.23 -11.88
N LYS A 177 -6.94 9.34 -11.20
CA LYS A 177 -6.77 10.68 -11.77
C LYS A 177 -5.30 10.91 -12.18
N PRO A 178 -5.01 11.78 -13.16
CA PRO A 178 -3.64 12.29 -13.37
C PRO A 178 -3.10 12.92 -12.08
N GLY A 179 -1.93 12.49 -11.63
CA GLY A 179 -1.34 12.89 -10.35
C GLY A 179 -1.85 12.11 -9.13
N GLY A 180 -2.79 11.18 -9.31
CA GLY A 180 -3.22 10.25 -8.26
C GLY A 180 -2.13 9.22 -7.93
N THR A 181 -2.25 8.59 -6.76
CA THR A 181 -1.22 7.70 -6.21
C THR A 181 -1.67 6.24 -6.12
N TYR A 182 -0.76 5.34 -6.40
CA TYR A 182 -0.93 3.90 -6.19
C TYR A 182 0.00 3.44 -5.07
N ILE A 183 -0.58 2.86 -4.03
CA ILE A 183 0.13 2.35 -2.86
C ILE A 183 0.12 0.83 -2.90
N VAL A 184 1.32 0.24 -2.84
CA VAL A 184 1.50 -1.21 -2.75
C VAL A 184 2.22 -1.54 -1.45
N VAL A 185 1.56 -2.34 -0.62
CA VAL A 185 2.13 -2.91 0.60
C VAL A 185 2.19 -4.42 0.43
N ASP A 186 3.34 -5.04 0.68
CA ASP A 186 3.40 -6.50 0.70
C ASP A 186 4.54 -7.03 1.57
N HIS A 187 4.53 -8.34 1.83
CA HIS A 187 5.58 -9.06 2.53
C HIS A 187 6.86 -9.11 1.68
N ALA A 188 7.97 -8.64 2.25
CA ALA A 188 9.25 -8.68 1.58
C ALA A 188 9.78 -10.11 1.49
N ALA A 189 10.23 -10.49 0.31
CA ALA A 189 11.06 -11.66 0.09
C ALA A 189 12.54 -11.30 0.23
N GLU A 190 13.40 -12.31 0.22
CA GLU A 190 14.85 -12.14 0.18
C GLU A 190 15.26 -11.27 -1.02
N PRO A 191 16.15 -10.28 -0.85
CA PRO A 191 16.60 -9.46 -1.95
C PRO A 191 17.18 -10.28 -3.11
N GLY A 192 16.71 -10.02 -4.33
CA GLY A 192 17.10 -10.76 -5.54
C GLY A 192 16.36 -12.07 -5.76
N SER A 193 15.42 -12.46 -4.89
CA SER A 193 14.62 -13.68 -5.07
C SER A 193 13.56 -13.59 -6.18
N GLY A 194 13.26 -12.39 -6.62
CA GLY A 194 12.24 -12.18 -7.64
C GLY A 194 10.85 -12.62 -7.20
N THR A 195 10.24 -13.53 -7.94
CA THR A 195 8.91 -14.12 -7.65
C THR A 195 8.98 -15.54 -7.10
N ARG A 196 10.18 -16.04 -6.77
CA ARG A 196 10.42 -17.42 -6.31
C ARG A 196 9.53 -17.80 -5.11
N ASP A 197 9.28 -16.85 -4.22
CA ASP A 197 8.69 -17.09 -2.91
C ASP A 197 7.20 -16.71 -2.82
N THR A 198 6.58 -16.30 -3.94
CA THR A 198 5.19 -15.81 -3.95
C THR A 198 4.19 -16.88 -3.52
N SER A 199 4.33 -18.10 -3.98
CA SER A 199 3.41 -19.19 -3.68
C SER A 199 3.73 -19.91 -2.36
N ALA A 200 5.01 -20.22 -2.11
CA ALA A 200 5.40 -21.02 -0.96
C ALA A 200 5.45 -20.22 0.36
N LEU A 201 5.96 -18.98 0.28
CA LEU A 201 6.18 -18.14 1.46
C LEU A 201 5.22 -16.95 1.56
N HIS A 202 4.43 -16.68 0.52
CA HIS A 202 3.57 -15.50 0.37
C HIS A 202 4.38 -14.19 0.49
N ARG A 203 5.52 -14.13 -0.21
CA ARG A 203 6.46 -13.01 -0.21
C ARG A 203 6.86 -12.67 -1.64
N ILE A 204 7.15 -11.39 -1.88
CA ILE A 204 7.65 -10.93 -3.19
C ILE A 204 8.82 -9.96 -3.01
N ASP A 205 9.81 -10.03 -3.91
CA ASP A 205 10.90 -9.06 -3.94
C ASP A 205 10.36 -7.67 -4.34
N PRO A 206 10.54 -6.62 -3.51
CA PRO A 206 10.06 -5.28 -3.83
C PRO A 206 10.63 -4.70 -5.13
N GLU A 207 11.81 -5.14 -5.59
CA GLU A 207 12.38 -4.68 -6.86
C GLU A 207 11.61 -5.20 -8.07
N VAL A 208 10.97 -6.37 -7.98
CA VAL A 208 10.04 -6.87 -9.00
C VAL A 208 8.82 -5.95 -9.08
N VAL A 209 8.19 -5.69 -7.94
CA VAL A 209 7.00 -4.81 -7.87
C VAL A 209 7.30 -3.42 -8.44
N LYS A 210 8.46 -2.84 -8.10
CA LYS A 210 8.87 -1.53 -8.64
C LYS A 210 8.95 -1.55 -10.17
N LYS A 211 9.58 -2.57 -10.75
CA LYS A 211 9.72 -2.71 -12.20
C LYS A 211 8.37 -2.86 -12.90
N GLU A 212 7.51 -3.69 -12.37
CA GLU A 212 6.21 -4.01 -12.97
C GLU A 212 5.24 -2.84 -12.91
N VAL A 213 5.17 -2.14 -11.78
CA VAL A 213 4.30 -0.97 -11.64
C VAL A 213 4.81 0.19 -12.50
N VAL A 214 6.13 0.38 -12.62
CA VAL A 214 6.71 1.37 -13.54
C VAL A 214 6.42 1.00 -15.00
N ALA A 215 6.48 -0.28 -15.36
CA ALA A 215 6.13 -0.76 -16.71
C ALA A 215 4.67 -0.50 -17.07
N ALA A 216 3.75 -0.42 -16.09
CA ALA A 216 2.36 -0.03 -16.30
C ALA A 216 2.16 1.49 -16.50
N GLY A 217 3.22 2.29 -16.48
CA GLY A 217 3.21 3.73 -16.75
C GLY A 217 3.32 4.64 -15.53
N PHE A 218 3.43 4.09 -14.35
CA PHE A 218 3.63 4.84 -13.11
C PHE A 218 5.07 5.34 -12.96
N LYS A 219 5.26 6.34 -12.07
CA LYS A 219 6.58 6.71 -11.57
C LYS A 219 6.65 6.36 -10.09
N LEU A 220 7.73 5.70 -9.68
CA LEU A 220 8.01 5.52 -8.25
C LEU A 220 8.29 6.88 -7.62
N GLU A 221 7.48 7.25 -6.62
CA GLU A 221 7.64 8.50 -5.86
C GLU A 221 8.47 8.27 -4.61
N SER A 222 8.15 7.23 -3.83
CA SER A 222 8.89 6.91 -2.61
C SER A 222 8.73 5.46 -2.18
N SER A 223 9.71 5.00 -1.39
CA SER A 223 9.68 3.74 -0.65
C SER A 223 9.76 4.07 0.83
N GLY A 224 8.84 3.53 1.64
CA GLY A 224 8.81 3.75 3.08
C GLY A 224 9.49 2.62 3.86
N ASP A 225 10.11 2.97 4.98
CA ASP A 225 10.75 2.01 5.89
C ASP A 225 9.89 1.70 7.12
N VAL A 226 8.70 2.27 7.20
CA VAL A 226 7.81 2.18 8.36
C VAL A 226 7.41 0.75 8.72
N LEU A 227 7.32 -0.13 7.73
CA LEU A 227 6.92 -1.53 7.88
C LEU A 227 8.10 -2.51 7.92
N LYS A 228 9.34 -2.01 7.82
CA LYS A 228 10.52 -2.88 7.87
C LYS A 228 10.69 -3.55 9.22
N ASN A 229 10.99 -4.83 9.16
CA ASN A 229 11.44 -5.63 10.30
C ASN A 229 12.72 -6.39 9.94
N LYS A 230 13.86 -5.93 10.45
CA LYS A 230 15.18 -6.51 10.17
C LYS A 230 15.39 -7.88 10.81
N ASP A 231 14.54 -8.24 11.77
CA ASP A 231 14.63 -9.52 12.48
C ASP A 231 13.89 -10.64 11.73
N ASP A 232 13.15 -10.33 10.65
CA ASP A 232 12.53 -11.33 9.79
C ASP A 232 13.56 -11.88 8.79
N PRO A 233 13.88 -13.19 8.84
CA PRO A 233 14.88 -13.80 7.96
C PRO A 233 14.39 -14.04 6.53
N HIS A 234 13.15 -13.71 6.19
CA HIS A 234 12.48 -13.91 4.90
C HIS A 234 12.34 -15.38 4.44
N THR A 235 12.65 -16.35 5.28
CA THR A 235 12.69 -17.79 4.93
C THR A 235 11.48 -18.58 5.40
N ALA A 236 10.61 -17.99 6.21
CA ALA A 236 9.39 -18.63 6.70
C ALA A 236 8.15 -18.12 5.99
N ASN A 237 7.13 -19.00 5.87
CA ASN A 237 5.82 -18.61 5.37
C ASN A 237 5.21 -17.55 6.31
N VAL A 238 4.62 -16.49 5.77
CA VAL A 238 4.06 -15.35 6.51
C VAL A 238 2.91 -15.73 7.44
N HIS A 239 2.31 -16.91 7.24
CA HIS A 239 1.25 -17.46 8.09
C HIS A 239 1.77 -18.33 9.22
N ASP A 240 3.09 -18.58 9.32
CA ASP A 240 3.69 -19.27 10.46
C ASP A 240 3.42 -18.46 11.74
N ASP A 241 2.88 -19.09 12.77
CA ASP A 241 2.49 -18.45 14.03
C ASP A 241 3.66 -17.76 14.74
N LYS A 242 4.91 -18.20 14.51
CA LYS A 242 6.13 -17.62 15.11
C LYS A 242 6.46 -16.23 14.59
N ILE A 243 6.05 -15.92 13.34
CA ILE A 243 6.35 -14.64 12.68
C ILE A 243 5.11 -13.87 12.25
N ARG A 244 3.93 -14.44 12.48
CA ARG A 244 2.66 -13.83 12.10
C ARG A 244 2.54 -12.42 12.67
N TRP A 245 2.24 -11.46 11.82
CA TRP A 245 2.20 -10.01 12.11
C TRP A 245 3.55 -9.39 12.47
N GLN A 246 4.67 -10.12 12.31
CA GLN A 246 6.04 -9.65 12.57
C GLN A 246 6.93 -9.78 11.33
N THR A 247 6.36 -10.03 10.17
CA THR A 247 7.09 -10.13 8.91
C THR A 247 7.65 -8.78 8.48
N ASP A 248 8.79 -8.79 7.80
CA ASP A 248 9.27 -7.63 7.07
C ASP A 248 8.31 -7.32 5.91
N GLN A 249 7.96 -6.06 5.76
CA GLN A 249 7.07 -5.59 4.71
C GLN A 249 7.63 -4.32 4.08
N PHE A 250 7.32 -4.14 2.81
CA PHE A 250 7.58 -2.88 2.12
C PHE A 250 6.29 -2.10 1.90
N ILE A 251 6.42 -0.79 1.80
CA ILE A 251 5.39 0.13 1.32
C ILE A 251 5.97 0.99 0.22
N LEU A 252 5.36 0.94 -0.96
CA LEU A 252 5.77 1.67 -2.14
C LEU A 252 4.66 2.64 -2.55
N LYS A 253 5.06 3.87 -2.87
CA LYS A 253 4.17 4.90 -3.39
C LYS A 253 4.57 5.25 -4.81
N PHE A 254 3.63 5.08 -5.71
CA PHE A 254 3.77 5.43 -7.11
C PHE A 254 2.80 6.57 -7.46
N VAL A 255 3.14 7.35 -8.47
CA VAL A 255 2.29 8.43 -8.97
C VAL A 255 1.96 8.19 -10.45
N LYS A 256 0.68 8.38 -10.81
CA LYS A 256 0.26 8.49 -12.22
C LYS A 256 0.73 9.84 -12.76
N PRO A 257 1.55 9.91 -13.80
CA PRO A 257 2.03 11.18 -14.34
C PRO A 257 0.87 12.14 -14.70
N LYS A 258 1.07 13.41 -14.40
CA LYS A 258 0.25 14.49 -15.01
C LYS A 258 0.70 14.61 -16.46
N LYS A 259 -0.25 14.56 -17.38
CA LYS A 259 0.07 14.81 -18.79
C LYS A 259 0.57 16.23 -18.97
#